data_2af224156a477ac1476e64ae4d52b8ce
#
_entry.id   2af224156a477ac1476e64ae4d52b8ce
#
_cell.length_a   1.000
_cell.length_b   1.000
_cell.length_c   1.000
_cell.angle_alpha   90.00
_cell.angle_beta   90.00
_cell.angle_gamma   90.00
#
_symmetry.space_group_name_H-M   'P 1'
#
loop_
_entity.id
_entity.type
_entity.pdbx_description
1 polymer ?
#
loop_
_entity_poly.entity_id
_entity_poly.type
_entity_poly.pdbx_seq_one_letter_code
_entity_poly.pdbx_strand_id
1 'polypeptide(L)'
;MNLPNKLTLTRILLVPVFMIFASLTGLSGIADGSFQPTYYLIAGIVFAAASFTDFLDGHLARKWNMVTDFGKFADPLADKLLTTVAFIYMMRDGVCSPVVLCIILAREFAVSGLRMVAAGAKDGKVIAANMWGKVKTVLQMITIIFYYFTVALTGNVLGQTCASIAYWLCWLVAVVTAVSGIKYLWDNRSFINTAK
;
A
#
# COMPACT_ATOMS: atom_id res chain seq x y z
N MET A 1 24.06 11.33 -0.39
CA MET A 1 22.64 10.93 -0.53
C MET A 1 21.78 12.04 0.08
N ASN A 2 20.84 12.55 -0.69
CA ASN A 2 19.90 13.58 -0.22
C ASN A 2 18.91 12.99 0.79
N LEU A 3 18.35 13.82 1.67
CA LEU A 3 17.43 13.37 2.73
C LEU A 3 16.24 12.56 2.18
N PRO A 4 15.55 12.97 1.09
CA PRO A 4 14.49 12.17 0.48
C PRO A 4 14.95 10.75 0.11
N ASN A 5 16.11 10.61 -0.56
CA ASN A 5 16.62 9.29 -0.93
C ASN A 5 16.93 8.38 0.28
N LYS A 6 17.37 8.98 1.41
CA LYS A 6 17.57 8.21 2.66
C LYS A 6 16.25 7.68 3.19
N LEU A 7 15.20 8.49 3.15
CA LEU A 7 13.86 8.11 3.64
C LEU A 7 13.24 7.01 2.75
N THR A 8 13.35 7.12 1.41
CA THR A 8 12.95 6.05 0.49
C THR A 8 13.69 4.75 0.77
N LEU A 9 15.02 4.81 0.95
CA LEU A 9 15.82 3.63 1.28
C LEU A 9 15.40 3.03 2.63
N THR A 10 15.18 3.87 3.64
CA THR A 10 14.68 3.43 4.94
C THR A 10 13.36 2.68 4.80
N ARG A 11 12.43 3.17 3.97
CA ARG A 11 11.15 2.50 3.71
C ARG A 11 11.37 1.14 3.06
N ILE A 12 12.24 1.04 2.04
CA ILE A 12 12.57 -0.25 1.41
C ILE A 12 13.12 -1.23 2.44
N LEU A 13 13.94 -0.77 3.38
CA LEU A 13 14.45 -1.61 4.47
C LEU A 13 13.39 -1.96 5.52
N LEU A 14 12.39 -1.11 5.73
CA LEU A 14 11.28 -1.40 6.65
C LEU A 14 10.32 -2.47 6.11
N VAL A 15 10.25 -2.68 4.78
CA VAL A 15 9.43 -3.76 4.20
C VAL A 15 9.89 -5.14 4.68
N PRO A 16 11.16 -5.56 4.56
CA PRO A 16 11.63 -6.83 5.14
C PRO A 16 11.42 -6.92 6.65
N VAL A 17 11.62 -5.83 7.38
CA VAL A 17 11.37 -5.81 8.83
C VAL A 17 9.89 -6.09 9.12
N PHE A 18 8.98 -5.43 8.41
CA PHE A 18 7.54 -5.71 8.50
C PHE A 18 7.24 -7.18 8.18
N MET A 19 7.83 -7.73 7.09
CA MET A 19 7.65 -9.12 6.69
C MET A 19 8.09 -10.11 7.76
N ILE A 20 9.22 -9.85 8.45
CA ILE A 20 9.70 -10.70 9.54
C ILE A 20 8.66 -10.76 10.65
N PHE A 21 8.20 -9.61 11.17
CA PHE A 21 7.24 -9.59 12.26
C PHE A 21 5.87 -10.13 11.82
N ALA A 22 5.41 -9.81 10.62
CA ALA A 22 4.19 -10.36 10.07
C ALA A 22 4.28 -11.88 9.82
N SER A 23 5.44 -12.43 9.50
CA SER A 23 5.65 -13.88 9.40
C SER A 23 5.61 -14.56 10.77
N LEU A 24 6.20 -13.94 11.79
CA LEU A 24 6.22 -14.46 13.16
C LEU A 24 4.81 -14.56 13.76
N THR A 25 3.86 -13.74 13.34
CA THR A 25 2.44 -13.87 13.76
C THR A 25 1.84 -15.24 13.39
N GLY A 26 2.17 -15.77 12.21
CA GLY A 26 1.69 -17.08 11.76
C GLY A 26 2.49 -18.25 12.36
N LEU A 27 3.81 -18.10 12.50
CA LEU A 27 4.69 -19.15 13.04
C LEU A 27 4.41 -19.44 14.51
N SER A 28 4.16 -18.43 15.33
CA SER A 28 3.84 -18.64 16.74
C SER A 28 2.55 -19.46 16.94
N GLY A 29 1.54 -19.26 16.08
CA GLY A 29 0.31 -20.06 16.12
C GLY A 29 0.52 -21.54 15.73
N ILE A 30 1.51 -21.85 14.91
CA ILE A 30 1.83 -23.21 14.47
C ILE A 30 2.72 -23.94 15.48
N ALA A 31 3.70 -23.24 16.06
CA ALA A 31 4.71 -23.87 16.93
C ALA A 31 4.15 -24.21 18.33
N ASP A 32 3.39 -23.30 18.94
CA ASP A 32 2.98 -23.43 20.34
C ASP A 32 1.47 -23.29 20.55
N GLY A 33 0.67 -23.08 19.51
CA GLY A 33 -0.76 -22.77 19.59
C GLY A 33 -1.05 -21.47 20.35
N SER A 34 -0.02 -20.69 20.68
CA SER A 34 -0.14 -19.46 21.42
C SER A 34 -0.23 -18.27 20.48
N PHE A 35 -1.32 -17.50 20.58
CA PHE A 35 -1.46 -16.23 19.90
C PHE A 35 -0.50 -15.19 20.49
N GLN A 36 0.31 -14.56 19.65
CA GLN A 36 1.30 -13.57 20.08
C GLN A 36 0.92 -12.15 19.58
N PRO A 37 0.09 -11.42 20.36
CA PRO A 37 -0.39 -10.08 19.98
C PRO A 37 0.75 -9.08 19.77
N THR A 38 1.88 -9.29 20.45
CA THR A 38 3.05 -8.42 20.37
C THR A 38 3.61 -8.31 18.94
N TYR A 39 3.62 -9.40 18.18
CA TYR A 39 4.12 -9.37 16.79
C TYR A 39 3.19 -8.59 15.87
N TYR A 40 1.86 -8.66 16.09
CA TYR A 40 0.90 -7.82 15.37
C TYR A 40 1.09 -6.35 15.70
N LEU A 41 1.33 -6.01 16.98
CA LEU A 41 1.60 -4.64 17.40
C LEU A 41 2.88 -4.09 16.75
N ILE A 42 3.97 -4.85 16.77
CA ILE A 42 5.24 -4.43 16.16
C ILE A 42 5.07 -4.27 14.65
N ALA A 43 4.44 -5.22 13.97
CA ALA A 43 4.17 -5.13 12.53
C ALA A 43 3.33 -3.88 12.22
N GLY A 44 2.28 -3.61 13.00
CA GLY A 44 1.45 -2.42 12.87
C GLY A 44 2.22 -1.11 13.05
N ILE A 45 3.10 -1.04 14.05
CA ILE A 45 3.97 0.12 14.30
C ILE A 45 4.96 0.32 13.14
N VAL A 46 5.59 -0.75 12.66
CA VAL A 46 6.53 -0.69 11.53
C VAL A 46 5.81 -0.21 10.26
N PHE A 47 4.61 -0.73 9.99
CA PHE A 47 3.80 -0.29 8.86
C PHE A 47 3.40 1.19 8.98
N ALA A 48 2.93 1.62 10.16
CA ALA A 48 2.54 3.01 10.41
C ALA A 48 3.73 3.96 10.26
N ALA A 49 4.90 3.59 10.81
CA ALA A 49 6.13 4.38 10.69
C ALA A 49 6.60 4.50 9.23
N ALA A 50 6.57 3.40 8.48
CA ALA A 50 6.94 3.40 7.06
C ALA A 50 5.96 4.24 6.21
N SER A 51 4.66 4.16 6.49
CA SER A 51 3.63 4.98 5.82
C SER A 51 3.75 6.46 6.17
N PHE A 52 4.10 6.79 7.41
CA PHE A 52 4.32 8.17 7.85
C PHE A 52 5.58 8.77 7.20
N THR A 53 6.66 7.99 7.07
CA THR A 53 7.85 8.41 6.33
C THR A 53 7.52 8.77 4.89
N ASP A 54 6.66 8.01 4.20
CA ASP A 54 6.21 8.33 2.84
C ASP A 54 5.51 9.69 2.74
N PHE A 55 4.63 9.95 3.68
CA PHE A 55 3.93 11.25 3.73
C PHE A 55 4.91 12.41 3.92
N LEU A 56 5.92 12.25 4.80
CA LEU A 56 6.95 13.25 5.04
C LEU A 56 7.84 13.46 3.81
N ASP A 57 8.27 12.39 3.15
CA ASP A 57 9.13 12.46 1.96
C ASP A 57 8.49 13.23 0.83
N GLY A 58 7.25 12.89 0.51
CA GLY A 58 6.50 13.56 -0.54
C GLY A 58 6.28 15.05 -0.25
N HIS A 59 6.21 15.45 1.02
CA HIS A 59 6.09 16.86 1.42
C HIS A 59 7.44 17.59 1.34
N LEU A 60 8.50 17.00 1.90
CA LEU A 60 9.84 17.59 1.95
C LEU A 60 10.49 17.69 0.57
N ALA A 61 10.40 16.64 -0.24
CA ALA A 61 10.99 16.62 -1.59
C ALA A 61 10.40 17.72 -2.47
N ARG A 62 9.09 17.97 -2.38
CA ARG A 62 8.42 19.08 -3.08
C ARG A 62 8.84 20.44 -2.56
N LYS A 63 9.03 20.59 -1.25
CA LYS A 63 9.40 21.86 -0.61
C LYS A 63 10.85 22.27 -0.93
N TRP A 64 11.75 21.29 -1.10
CA TRP A 64 13.18 21.54 -1.30
C TRP A 64 13.66 21.37 -2.73
N ASN A 65 12.77 21.05 -3.68
CA ASN A 65 13.12 20.79 -5.11
C ASN A 65 14.26 19.77 -5.29
N MET A 66 14.43 18.83 -4.36
CA MET A 66 15.48 17.81 -4.38
C MET A 66 14.96 16.48 -4.91
N VAL A 67 14.44 16.50 -6.13
CA VAL A 67 13.91 15.28 -6.78
C VAL A 67 15.06 14.62 -7.54
N THR A 68 15.43 13.40 -7.16
CA THR A 68 16.44 12.59 -7.86
C THR A 68 15.77 11.56 -8.76
N ASP A 69 16.46 11.12 -9.84
CA ASP A 69 15.92 10.11 -10.74
C ASP A 69 15.75 8.76 -10.06
N PHE A 70 16.64 8.42 -9.11
CA PHE A 70 16.48 7.25 -8.25
C PHE A 70 15.21 7.33 -7.39
N GLY A 71 14.94 8.47 -6.75
CA GLY A 71 13.73 8.69 -5.96
C GLY A 71 12.47 8.56 -6.80
N LYS A 72 12.43 9.17 -7.98
CA LYS A 72 11.29 9.08 -8.91
C LYS A 72 10.92 7.63 -9.26
N PHE A 73 11.91 6.73 -9.32
CA PHE A 73 11.70 5.31 -9.61
C PHE A 73 11.37 4.52 -8.33
N ALA A 74 12.13 4.74 -7.26
CA ALA A 74 12.07 3.94 -6.04
C ALA A 74 10.84 4.23 -5.17
N ASP A 75 10.40 5.50 -5.07
CA ASP A 75 9.26 5.91 -4.25
C ASP A 75 7.95 5.19 -4.62
N PRO A 76 7.51 5.20 -5.91
CA PRO A 76 6.29 4.49 -6.31
C PRO A 76 6.38 2.98 -6.12
N LEU A 77 7.58 2.42 -6.15
CA LEU A 77 7.79 0.98 -5.96
C LEU A 77 7.70 0.60 -4.47
N ALA A 78 8.40 1.37 -3.63
CA ALA A 78 8.43 1.13 -2.19
C ALA A 78 7.05 1.25 -1.53
N ASP A 79 6.28 2.29 -1.90
CA ASP A 79 4.90 2.50 -1.41
C ASP A 79 3.99 1.31 -1.75
N LYS A 80 4.02 0.86 -3.00
CA LYS A 80 3.20 -0.27 -3.45
C LYS A 80 3.64 -1.60 -2.85
N LEU A 81 4.94 -1.79 -2.65
CA LEU A 81 5.46 -3.02 -2.08
C LEU A 81 4.98 -3.18 -0.63
N LEU A 82 5.08 -2.14 0.19
CA LEU A 82 4.67 -2.17 1.59
C LEU A 82 3.18 -2.51 1.74
N THR A 83 2.31 -1.80 1.02
CA THR A 83 0.85 -2.02 1.09
C THR A 83 0.46 -3.39 0.54
N THR A 84 1.07 -3.82 -0.57
CA THR A 84 0.82 -5.15 -1.16
C THR A 84 1.19 -6.27 -0.19
N VAL A 85 2.38 -6.18 0.40
CA VAL A 85 2.84 -7.17 1.39
C VAL A 85 1.89 -7.22 2.59
N ALA A 86 1.44 -6.08 3.10
CA ALA A 86 0.50 -6.04 4.21
C ALA A 86 -0.83 -6.75 3.87
N PHE A 87 -1.40 -6.51 2.68
CA PHE A 87 -2.60 -7.22 2.23
C PHE A 87 -2.38 -8.72 2.00
N ILE A 88 -1.18 -9.15 1.57
CA ILE A 88 -0.84 -10.58 1.46
C ILE A 88 -0.91 -11.25 2.84
N TYR A 89 -0.36 -10.62 3.89
CA TYR A 89 -0.46 -11.18 5.24
C TYR A 89 -1.88 -11.14 5.78
N MET A 90 -2.66 -10.09 5.52
CA MET A 90 -4.09 -10.06 5.85
C MET A 90 -4.88 -11.15 5.11
N MET A 91 -4.48 -11.50 3.89
CA MET A 91 -5.07 -12.60 3.13
C MET A 91 -4.70 -13.97 3.75
N ARG A 92 -3.45 -14.16 4.16
CA ARG A 92 -3.01 -15.36 4.90
C ARG A 92 -3.85 -15.55 6.18
N ASP A 93 -4.13 -14.46 6.87
CA ASP A 93 -4.90 -14.47 8.11
C ASP A 93 -6.43 -14.59 7.87
N GLY A 94 -6.87 -14.75 6.62
CA GLY A 94 -8.27 -14.95 6.24
C GLY A 94 -9.14 -13.69 6.24
N VAL A 95 -8.56 -12.51 6.47
CA VAL A 95 -9.28 -11.24 6.59
C VAL A 95 -9.42 -10.52 5.24
N CYS A 96 -8.51 -10.76 4.31
CA CYS A 96 -8.58 -10.19 2.96
C CYS A 96 -8.84 -11.29 1.92
N SER A 97 -9.83 -11.10 1.05
CA SER A 97 -10.07 -12.04 -0.05
C SER A 97 -8.99 -11.92 -1.14
N PRO A 98 -8.55 -13.04 -1.76
CA PRO A 98 -7.66 -12.99 -2.92
C PRO A 98 -8.20 -12.09 -4.05
N VAL A 99 -9.53 -12.05 -4.24
CA VAL A 99 -10.18 -11.19 -5.25
C VAL A 99 -9.93 -9.71 -4.97
N VAL A 100 -10.01 -9.30 -3.69
CA VAL A 100 -9.71 -7.93 -3.27
C VAL A 100 -8.27 -7.56 -3.61
N LEU A 101 -7.32 -8.43 -3.30
CA LEU A 101 -5.91 -8.21 -3.60
C LEU A 101 -5.67 -8.10 -5.12
N CYS A 102 -6.28 -8.97 -5.91
CA CYS A 102 -6.21 -8.92 -7.38
C CYS A 102 -6.73 -7.58 -7.94
N ILE A 103 -7.87 -7.08 -7.43
CA ILE A 103 -8.43 -5.79 -7.85
C ILE A 103 -7.48 -4.65 -7.52
N ILE A 104 -6.89 -4.65 -6.31
CA ILE A 104 -5.93 -3.65 -5.89
C ILE A 104 -4.72 -3.66 -6.83
N LEU A 105 -4.10 -4.83 -7.05
CA LEU A 105 -2.90 -4.97 -7.88
C LEU A 105 -3.17 -4.60 -9.35
N ALA A 106 -4.26 -5.09 -9.92
CA ALA A 106 -4.63 -4.78 -11.31
C ALA A 106 -4.74 -3.27 -11.54
N ARG A 107 -5.37 -2.55 -10.60
CA ARG A 107 -5.47 -1.08 -10.68
C ARG A 107 -4.11 -0.42 -10.51
N GLU A 108 -3.27 -0.87 -9.56
CA GLU A 108 -1.96 -0.29 -9.35
C GLU A 108 -1.09 -0.38 -10.60
N PHE A 109 -1.08 -1.56 -11.24
CA PHE A 109 -0.33 -1.78 -12.47
C PHE A 109 -0.91 -1.00 -13.65
N ALA A 110 -2.24 -1.01 -13.84
CA ALA A 110 -2.88 -0.31 -14.93
C ALA A 110 -2.62 1.21 -14.89
N VAL A 111 -2.79 1.83 -13.72
CA VAL A 111 -2.56 3.27 -13.57
C VAL A 111 -1.08 3.63 -13.68
N SER A 112 -0.19 2.80 -13.15
CA SER A 112 1.26 3.04 -13.25
C SER A 112 1.76 2.86 -14.67
N GLY A 113 1.30 1.82 -15.37
CA GLY A 113 1.62 1.59 -16.78
C GLY A 113 1.16 2.75 -17.65
N LEU A 114 -0.08 3.24 -17.46
CA LEU A 114 -0.57 4.40 -18.21
C LEU A 114 0.26 5.66 -17.96
N ARG A 115 0.69 5.91 -16.72
CA ARG A 115 1.57 7.04 -16.40
C ARG A 115 2.94 6.91 -17.07
N MET A 116 3.51 5.71 -17.10
CA MET A 116 4.79 5.46 -17.77
C MET A 116 4.67 5.70 -19.28
N VAL A 117 3.61 5.22 -19.92
CA VAL A 117 3.35 5.45 -21.35
C VAL A 117 3.17 6.94 -21.65
N ALA A 118 2.40 7.65 -20.84
CA ALA A 118 2.17 9.09 -21.00
C ALA A 118 3.44 9.92 -20.79
N ALA A 119 4.30 9.55 -19.85
CA ALA A 119 5.59 10.22 -19.62
C ALA A 119 6.61 9.95 -20.74
N GLY A 120 6.54 8.80 -21.40
CA GLY A 120 7.39 8.44 -22.54
C GLY A 120 6.90 8.96 -23.90
N ALA A 121 5.69 9.52 -23.97
CA ALA A 121 5.16 10.10 -25.20
C ALA A 121 5.94 11.37 -25.61
N LYS A 122 5.98 11.68 -26.91
CA LYS A 122 6.74 12.83 -27.47
C LYS A 122 6.42 14.17 -26.81
N ASP A 123 5.20 14.33 -26.27
CA ASP A 123 4.77 15.54 -25.56
C ASP A 123 5.04 15.51 -24.05
N GLY A 124 5.62 14.43 -23.53
CA GLY A 124 6.09 14.31 -22.14
C GLY A 124 5.06 14.67 -21.06
N LYS A 125 3.76 14.42 -21.29
CA LYS A 125 2.70 14.91 -20.42
C LYS A 125 2.60 14.09 -19.13
N VAL A 126 2.93 14.71 -18.01
CA VAL A 126 2.77 14.09 -16.68
C VAL A 126 1.31 14.14 -16.28
N ILE A 127 0.66 12.97 -16.25
CA ILE A 127 -0.74 12.86 -15.79
C ILE A 127 -0.77 12.97 -14.27
N ALA A 128 -1.47 14.00 -13.78
CA ALA A 128 -1.61 14.26 -12.35
C ALA A 128 -2.43 13.16 -11.62
N ALA A 129 -2.17 12.99 -10.32
CA ALA A 129 -2.95 12.10 -9.49
C ALA A 129 -4.38 12.65 -9.29
N ASN A 130 -5.39 11.83 -9.56
CA ASN A 130 -6.79 12.16 -9.29
C ASN A 130 -7.08 12.10 -7.78
N MET A 131 -8.04 12.89 -7.28
CA MET A 131 -8.48 12.87 -5.87
C MET A 131 -8.92 11.48 -5.41
N TRP A 132 -9.61 10.73 -6.26
CA TRP A 132 -10.00 9.34 -5.99
C TRP A 132 -8.80 8.41 -5.72
N GLY A 133 -7.66 8.67 -6.35
CA GLY A 133 -6.42 7.97 -6.10
C GLY A 133 -5.84 8.25 -4.70
N LYS A 134 -6.01 9.48 -4.19
CA LYS A 134 -5.60 9.84 -2.82
C LYS A 134 -6.50 9.18 -1.77
N VAL A 135 -7.81 9.24 -1.97
CA VAL A 135 -8.79 8.61 -1.07
C VAL A 135 -8.53 7.10 -0.96
N LYS A 136 -8.31 6.42 -2.08
CA LYS A 136 -7.96 5.00 -2.10
C LYS A 136 -6.74 4.69 -1.23
N THR A 137 -5.65 5.45 -1.38
CA THR A 137 -4.40 5.21 -0.65
C THR A 137 -4.59 5.40 0.86
N VAL A 138 -5.27 6.47 1.26
CA VAL A 138 -5.60 6.73 2.67
C VAL A 138 -6.47 5.60 3.25
N LEU A 139 -7.48 5.15 2.51
CA LEU A 139 -8.36 4.08 2.95
C LEU A 139 -7.61 2.75 3.10
N GLN A 140 -6.67 2.42 2.20
CA GLN A 140 -5.81 1.26 2.31
C GLN A 140 -4.95 1.31 3.59
N MET A 141 -4.29 2.44 3.84
CA MET A 141 -3.47 2.64 5.05
C MET A 141 -4.30 2.49 6.32
N ILE A 142 -5.45 3.14 6.40
CA ILE A 142 -6.36 3.05 7.55
C ILE A 142 -6.80 1.59 7.77
N THR A 143 -7.17 0.87 6.72
CA THR A 143 -7.61 -0.52 6.81
C THR A 143 -6.52 -1.43 7.37
N ILE A 144 -5.27 -1.28 6.90
CA ILE A 144 -4.14 -2.08 7.37
C ILE A 144 -3.82 -1.74 8.82
N ILE A 145 -3.71 -0.45 9.18
CA ILE A 145 -3.42 -0.01 10.54
C ILE A 145 -4.53 -0.50 11.48
N PHE A 146 -5.80 -0.29 11.13
CA PHE A 146 -6.93 -0.79 11.90
C PHE A 146 -6.82 -2.29 12.18
N TYR A 147 -6.55 -3.10 11.16
CA TYR A 147 -6.41 -4.54 11.30
C TYR A 147 -5.32 -4.92 12.30
N TYR A 148 -4.08 -4.47 12.08
CA TYR A 148 -2.94 -4.87 12.91
C TYR A 148 -3.10 -4.42 14.36
N PHE A 149 -3.55 -3.18 14.62
CA PHE A 149 -3.75 -2.68 15.97
C PHE A 149 -4.94 -3.34 16.67
N THR A 150 -6.04 -3.58 15.96
CA THR A 150 -7.20 -4.24 16.56
C THR A 150 -6.88 -5.67 16.97
N VAL A 151 -6.19 -6.44 16.12
CA VAL A 151 -5.75 -7.79 16.46
C VAL A 151 -4.77 -7.79 17.63
N ALA A 152 -3.84 -6.85 17.66
CA ALA A 152 -2.89 -6.70 18.77
C ALA A 152 -3.59 -6.40 20.11
N LEU A 153 -4.64 -5.57 20.10
CA LEU A 153 -5.35 -5.16 21.31
C LEU A 153 -6.36 -6.20 21.80
N THR A 154 -7.01 -6.91 20.87
CA THR A 154 -8.05 -7.91 21.23
C THR A 154 -7.47 -9.28 21.55
N GLY A 155 -6.20 -9.52 21.21
CA GLY A 155 -5.57 -10.82 21.41
C GLY A 155 -6.19 -11.96 20.60
N ASN A 156 -6.95 -11.63 19.54
CA ASN A 156 -7.65 -12.63 18.73
C ASN A 156 -7.77 -12.20 17.26
N VAL A 157 -7.19 -12.99 16.34
CA VAL A 157 -7.28 -12.75 14.89
C VAL A 157 -8.73 -12.88 14.40
N LEU A 158 -9.51 -13.73 15.06
CA LEU A 158 -10.87 -14.08 14.67
C LEU A 158 -11.93 -13.56 15.63
N GLY A 159 -11.63 -12.61 16.51
CA GLY A 159 -12.68 -11.92 17.28
C GLY A 159 -13.77 -11.47 16.31
N GLN A 160 -14.90 -12.17 16.30
CA GLN A 160 -15.89 -12.17 15.19
C GLN A 160 -16.23 -10.76 14.67
N THR A 161 -16.34 -9.79 15.54
CA THR A 161 -16.71 -8.42 15.17
C THR A 161 -15.57 -7.68 14.45
N CYS A 162 -14.35 -7.74 14.95
CA CYS A 162 -13.22 -6.99 14.41
C CYS A 162 -12.72 -7.56 13.08
N ALA A 163 -12.68 -8.90 12.97
CA ALA A 163 -12.36 -9.58 11.71
C ALA A 163 -13.40 -9.27 10.63
N SER A 164 -14.70 -9.26 10.99
CA SER A 164 -15.76 -8.89 10.07
C SER A 164 -15.65 -7.44 9.61
N ILE A 165 -15.35 -6.50 10.51
CA ILE A 165 -15.13 -5.10 10.14
C ILE A 165 -13.95 -4.97 9.19
N ALA A 166 -12.82 -5.59 9.49
CA ALA A 166 -11.63 -5.55 8.64
C ALA A 166 -11.90 -6.19 7.26
N TYR A 167 -12.65 -7.29 7.21
CA TYR A 167 -13.08 -7.94 5.97
C TYR A 167 -13.91 -6.98 5.09
N TRP A 168 -14.91 -6.32 5.66
CA TRP A 168 -15.75 -5.37 4.93
C TRP A 168 -14.97 -4.11 4.53
N LEU A 169 -14.03 -3.66 5.35
CA LEU A 169 -13.11 -2.58 4.97
C LEU A 169 -12.25 -2.97 3.77
N CYS A 170 -11.76 -4.21 3.68
CA CYS A 170 -11.03 -4.71 2.51
C CYS A 170 -11.89 -4.66 1.24
N TRP A 171 -13.17 -5.04 1.32
CA TRP A 171 -14.10 -4.93 0.19
C TRP A 171 -14.39 -3.48 -0.18
N LEU A 172 -14.54 -2.59 0.80
CA LEU A 172 -14.69 -1.15 0.55
C LEU A 172 -13.46 -0.59 -0.18
N VAL A 173 -12.27 -0.97 0.25
CA VAL A 173 -11.01 -0.64 -0.44
C VAL A 173 -11.03 -1.12 -1.88
N ALA A 174 -11.47 -2.37 -2.14
CA ALA A 174 -11.56 -2.92 -3.50
C ALA A 174 -12.51 -2.11 -4.39
N VAL A 175 -13.70 -1.78 -3.90
CA VAL A 175 -14.70 -0.99 -4.63
C VAL A 175 -14.15 0.41 -4.96
N VAL A 176 -13.63 1.12 -3.96
CA VAL A 176 -13.05 2.48 -4.17
C VAL A 176 -11.86 2.41 -5.13
N THR A 177 -11.06 1.37 -5.03
CA THR A 177 -9.90 1.15 -5.92
C THR A 177 -10.34 0.90 -7.36
N ALA A 178 -11.35 0.03 -7.57
CA ALA A 178 -11.89 -0.25 -8.90
C ALA A 178 -12.50 1.01 -9.54
N VAL A 179 -13.36 1.73 -8.81
CA VAL A 179 -13.98 2.98 -9.29
C VAL A 179 -12.91 4.02 -9.63
N SER A 180 -11.92 4.21 -8.75
CA SER A 180 -10.79 5.11 -9.00
C SER A 180 -10.00 4.72 -10.25
N GLY A 181 -9.80 3.42 -10.49
CA GLY A 181 -9.09 2.90 -11.65
C GLY A 181 -9.86 3.12 -12.95
N ILE A 182 -11.13 2.74 -12.97
CA ILE A 182 -12.00 2.90 -14.15
C ILE A 182 -12.09 4.38 -14.53
N LYS A 183 -12.36 5.26 -13.56
CA LYS A 183 -12.42 6.70 -13.82
C LYS A 183 -11.10 7.23 -14.36
N TYR A 184 -9.96 6.81 -13.79
CA TYR A 184 -8.65 7.26 -14.25
C TYR A 184 -8.36 6.83 -15.70
N LEU A 185 -8.67 5.58 -16.05
CA LEU A 185 -8.50 5.05 -17.40
C LEU A 185 -9.44 5.76 -18.39
N TRP A 186 -10.68 6.01 -17.99
CA TRP A 186 -11.66 6.71 -18.82
C TRP A 186 -11.25 8.15 -19.11
N ASP A 187 -10.83 8.89 -18.09
CA ASP A 187 -10.41 10.30 -18.22
C ASP A 187 -9.14 10.44 -19.11
N ASN A 188 -8.32 9.38 -19.18
CA ASN A 188 -7.06 9.38 -19.92
C ASN A 188 -7.06 8.45 -21.15
N ARG A 189 -8.24 8.05 -21.66
CA ARG A 189 -8.38 7.13 -22.79
C ARG A 189 -7.71 7.62 -24.10
N SER A 190 -7.54 8.92 -24.28
CA SER A 190 -6.86 9.50 -25.44
C SER A 190 -5.41 9.01 -25.57
N PHE A 191 -4.70 8.80 -24.44
CA PHE A 191 -3.34 8.27 -24.46
C PHE A 191 -3.26 6.79 -24.86
N ILE A 192 -4.36 6.03 -24.67
CA ILE A 192 -4.44 4.62 -25.07
C ILE A 192 -4.63 4.51 -26.58
N ASN A 193 -5.38 5.45 -27.19
CA ASN A 193 -5.67 5.44 -28.62
C ASN A 193 -4.55 6.05 -29.47
N THR A 194 -3.65 6.86 -28.92
CA THR A 194 -2.52 7.48 -29.65
C THR A 194 -1.26 6.63 -29.68
N ALA A 195 -1.25 5.46 -29.07
CA ALA A 195 -0.15 4.49 -29.13
C ALA A 195 -0.16 3.65 -30.44
N LYS A 196 -0.42 4.33 -31.59
CA LYS A 196 -0.23 3.77 -32.94
C LYS A 196 0.93 4.46 -33.63
#